data_997fb1e82f13d317a1bf2c84a6f08a18
#
_entry.id   997fb1e82f13d317a1bf2c84a6f08a18
#
_cell.length_a   1.000
_cell.length_b   1.000
_cell.length_c   1.000
_cell.angle_alpha   90.00
_cell.angle_beta   90.00
_cell.angle_gamma   90.00
#
_symmetry.space_group_name_H-M   'P 1'
#
loop_
_entity.id
_entity.type
_entity.pdbx_description
1 polymer ?
#
loop_
_entity_poly.entity_id
_entity_poly.type
_entity_poly.pdbx_seq_one_letter_code
_entity_poly.pdbx_strand_id
1 'polypeptide(L)'
;MAVTLPAGPRTPWTPPRGDGSALRASRAPGRAGRTVLTLALASWFLLPLAPLGLWLFADRWSYPAAMPDVWGFDGVRSALAQGAVPAFARSLGLGLAVSAVATPLGALAARALAYHRVPFPAAVNAVLFAPLALPAFAAAFGLNVLLLRLQVAPLAGVILILSAYALPYTTYTMRVAYGAHDRGFEDEARTLGATRWQVLTRVQVPLLAPALARSAFLAFLVGWSDYLITLLVGGGAFTTVPLLVASAASGTGNDSVVAVLSATAVLPPLIMLLGLGFFARKPPGDLS
;
A
#
# COMPACT_ATOMS: atom_id res chain seq x y z
N MET A 1 -3.48 -75.93 -18.06
CA MET A 1 -4.62 -75.58 -18.92
C MET A 1 -4.69 -74.06 -19.01
N ALA A 2 -4.10 -73.48 -20.03
CA ALA A 2 -4.03 -72.02 -20.23
C ALA A 2 -5.21 -71.61 -21.09
N VAL A 3 -6.07 -70.74 -20.57
CA VAL A 3 -7.22 -70.16 -21.28
C VAL A 3 -6.74 -68.93 -22.01
N THR A 4 -6.62 -69.01 -23.33
CA THR A 4 -6.36 -67.88 -24.22
C THR A 4 -7.67 -67.15 -24.53
N LEU A 5 -7.80 -65.91 -24.04
CA LEU A 5 -8.92 -65.05 -24.41
C LEU A 5 -8.69 -64.44 -25.82
N PRO A 6 -9.70 -64.43 -26.68
CA PRO A 6 -9.57 -63.86 -28.02
C PRO A 6 -9.47 -62.32 -27.93
N ALA A 7 -8.53 -61.74 -28.69
CA ALA A 7 -8.40 -60.31 -28.87
C ALA A 7 -9.54 -59.76 -29.71
N GLY A 8 -10.45 -59.01 -29.11
CA GLY A 8 -11.50 -58.29 -29.81
C GLY A 8 -10.94 -57.14 -30.66
N PRO A 9 -11.64 -56.73 -31.75
CA PRO A 9 -11.17 -55.71 -32.68
C PRO A 9 -11.00 -54.36 -31.95
N ARG A 10 -9.79 -53.81 -31.97
CA ARG A 10 -9.49 -52.47 -31.47
C ARG A 10 -10.05 -51.44 -32.44
N THR A 11 -11.22 -50.90 -32.19
CA THR A 11 -11.67 -49.69 -32.89
C THR A 11 -10.79 -48.52 -32.51
N PRO A 12 -10.25 -47.76 -33.48
CA PRO A 12 -9.49 -46.56 -33.14
C PRO A 12 -10.40 -45.55 -32.46
N TRP A 13 -9.96 -45.12 -31.25
CA TRP A 13 -10.66 -44.05 -30.52
C TRP A 13 -10.59 -42.76 -31.36
N THR A 14 -11.73 -42.28 -31.86
CA THR A 14 -11.88 -40.96 -32.46
C THR A 14 -12.38 -40.00 -31.40
N PRO A 15 -11.65 -38.89 -31.08
CA PRO A 15 -12.15 -37.90 -30.15
C PRO A 15 -13.46 -37.30 -30.66
N PRO A 16 -14.44 -37.02 -29.79
CA PRO A 16 -15.68 -36.37 -30.21
C PRO A 16 -15.32 -35.03 -30.86
N ARG A 17 -15.81 -34.80 -32.09
CA ARG A 17 -15.78 -33.49 -32.72
C ARG A 17 -16.60 -32.55 -31.83
N GLY A 18 -15.92 -31.81 -30.98
CA GLY A 18 -16.54 -30.71 -30.23
C GLY A 18 -17.02 -29.69 -31.23
N ASP A 19 -18.34 -29.46 -31.23
CA ASP A 19 -18.97 -28.36 -31.95
C ASP A 19 -18.31 -27.05 -31.45
N GLY A 20 -17.41 -26.48 -32.28
CA GLY A 20 -16.68 -25.24 -32.00
C GLY A 20 -17.53 -23.96 -31.97
N SER A 21 -18.86 -24.11 -31.73
CA SER A 21 -19.80 -22.98 -31.79
C SER A 21 -20.21 -22.37 -30.43
N ALA A 22 -19.66 -22.80 -29.30
CA ALA A 22 -20.12 -22.32 -27.96
C ALA A 22 -19.10 -21.55 -27.13
N LEU A 23 -17.88 -21.38 -27.58
CA LEU A 23 -17.00 -20.36 -26.98
C LEU A 23 -17.24 -19.05 -27.75
N ARG A 24 -18.31 -18.34 -27.40
CA ARG A 24 -18.40 -16.90 -27.69
C ARG A 24 -17.13 -16.27 -27.12
N ALA A 25 -16.13 -16.09 -27.97
CA ALA A 25 -15.00 -15.23 -27.67
C ALA A 25 -15.59 -13.88 -27.22
N SER A 26 -15.51 -13.58 -25.93
CA SER A 26 -15.79 -12.24 -25.43
C SER A 26 -14.82 -11.34 -26.20
N ARG A 27 -15.33 -10.63 -27.21
CA ARG A 27 -14.53 -9.70 -28.00
C ARG A 27 -13.97 -8.69 -26.99
N ALA A 28 -12.67 -8.79 -26.73
CA ALA A 28 -11.96 -7.77 -25.97
C ALA A 28 -12.30 -6.42 -26.61
N PRO A 29 -12.70 -5.41 -25.84
CA PRO A 29 -13.09 -4.13 -26.41
C PRO A 29 -11.95 -3.61 -27.27
N GLY A 30 -12.26 -3.19 -28.51
CA GLY A 30 -11.29 -2.60 -29.42
C GLY A 30 -10.60 -1.39 -28.76
N ARG A 31 -9.49 -0.93 -29.32
CA ARG A 31 -8.73 0.22 -28.76
C ARG A 31 -9.64 1.40 -28.36
N ALA A 32 -10.61 1.75 -29.21
CA ALA A 32 -11.60 2.79 -28.91
C ALA A 32 -12.46 2.46 -27.67
N GLY A 33 -12.97 1.23 -27.54
CA GLY A 33 -13.74 0.81 -26.37
C GLY A 33 -12.93 0.82 -25.08
N ARG A 34 -11.64 0.46 -25.15
CA ARG A 34 -10.73 0.56 -23.97
C ARG A 34 -10.50 2.00 -23.58
N THR A 35 -10.29 2.89 -24.55
CA THR A 35 -10.11 4.32 -24.26
C THR A 35 -11.36 4.94 -23.64
N VAL A 36 -12.55 4.64 -24.19
CA VAL A 36 -13.82 5.14 -23.63
C VAL A 36 -14.03 4.61 -22.21
N LEU A 37 -13.79 3.31 -21.97
CA LEU A 37 -13.91 2.72 -20.64
C LEU A 37 -12.92 3.36 -19.66
N THR A 38 -11.66 3.57 -20.08
CA THR A 38 -10.64 4.21 -19.24
C THR A 38 -11.03 5.64 -18.89
N LEU A 39 -11.51 6.42 -19.89
CA LEU A 39 -11.97 7.79 -19.64
C LEU A 39 -13.21 7.82 -18.73
N ALA A 40 -14.18 6.91 -18.94
CA ALA A 40 -15.36 6.83 -18.09
C ALA A 40 -14.99 6.48 -16.63
N LEU A 41 -14.09 5.51 -16.42
CA LEU A 41 -13.59 5.16 -15.09
C LEU A 41 -12.78 6.31 -14.47
N ALA A 42 -11.91 6.96 -15.24
CA ALA A 42 -11.15 8.10 -14.75
C ALA A 42 -12.07 9.25 -14.36
N SER A 43 -13.07 9.60 -15.20
CA SER A 43 -14.06 10.63 -14.87
C SER A 43 -14.88 10.26 -13.63
N TRP A 44 -15.33 9.02 -13.52
CA TRP A 44 -16.05 8.52 -12.33
C TRP A 44 -15.23 8.68 -11.05
N PHE A 45 -13.93 8.42 -11.12
CA PHE A 45 -13.01 8.50 -9.98
C PHE A 45 -12.63 9.95 -9.63
N LEU A 46 -12.49 10.82 -10.65
CA LEU A 46 -12.07 12.22 -10.46
C LEU A 46 -13.24 13.16 -10.17
N LEU A 47 -14.46 12.83 -10.59
CA LEU A 47 -15.64 13.68 -10.40
C LEU A 47 -15.87 14.07 -8.92
N PRO A 48 -15.79 13.15 -7.94
CA PRO A 48 -15.95 13.51 -6.53
C PRO A 48 -14.83 14.42 -5.98
N LEU A 49 -13.66 14.46 -6.65
CA LEU A 49 -12.55 15.31 -6.27
C LEU A 49 -12.66 16.72 -6.88
N ALA A 50 -13.53 16.93 -7.87
CA ALA A 50 -13.71 18.23 -8.51
C ALA A 50 -14.14 19.33 -7.52
N PRO A 51 -15.13 19.14 -6.63
CA PRO A 51 -15.48 20.13 -5.61
C PRO A 51 -14.29 20.44 -4.69
N LEU A 52 -13.52 19.43 -4.29
CA LEU A 52 -12.32 19.62 -3.47
C LEU A 52 -11.31 20.53 -4.19
N GLY A 53 -11.09 20.30 -5.51
CA GLY A 53 -10.23 21.13 -6.34
C GLY A 53 -10.73 22.57 -6.45
N LEU A 54 -12.03 22.81 -6.53
CA LEU A 54 -12.62 24.16 -6.56
C LEU A 54 -12.46 24.87 -5.21
N TRP A 55 -12.70 24.17 -4.09
CA TRP A 55 -12.54 24.70 -2.73
C TRP A 55 -11.09 25.08 -2.40
N LEU A 56 -10.07 24.51 -3.08
CA LEU A 56 -8.68 24.94 -2.91
C LEU A 56 -8.46 26.43 -3.22
N PHE A 57 -9.27 26.99 -4.12
CA PHE A 57 -9.15 28.36 -4.62
C PHE A 57 -10.38 29.19 -4.29
N ALA A 58 -11.29 28.71 -3.44
CA ALA A 58 -12.52 29.39 -3.05
C ALA A 58 -12.41 29.91 -1.62
N ASP A 59 -12.55 31.21 -1.44
CA ASP A 59 -12.66 31.81 -0.11
C ASP A 59 -14.11 31.78 0.38
N ARG A 60 -15.07 31.90 -0.53
CA ARG A 60 -16.50 31.79 -0.22
C ARG A 60 -17.24 31.06 -1.33
N TRP A 61 -18.03 30.07 -0.94
CA TRP A 61 -18.92 29.36 -1.85
C TRP A 61 -20.21 29.00 -1.11
N SER A 62 -21.31 29.62 -1.50
CA SER A 62 -22.59 29.47 -0.83
C SER A 62 -23.57 28.62 -1.68
N TYR A 63 -24.17 27.62 -1.06
CA TYR A 63 -25.24 26.85 -1.71
C TYR A 63 -26.43 27.80 -2.02
N PRO A 64 -27.10 27.71 -3.19
CA PRO A 64 -27.01 26.68 -4.24
C PRO A 64 -26.10 27.04 -5.43
N ALA A 65 -25.15 27.95 -5.28
CA ALA A 65 -24.28 28.36 -6.38
C ALA A 65 -23.46 27.18 -6.92
N ALA A 66 -23.38 27.04 -8.26
CA ALA A 66 -22.60 25.99 -8.92
C ALA A 66 -21.09 26.29 -8.94
N MET A 67 -20.69 27.55 -8.70
CA MET A 67 -19.29 28.00 -8.67
C MET A 67 -19.07 28.89 -7.45
N PRO A 68 -17.80 29.00 -6.99
CA PRO A 68 -17.45 29.87 -5.87
C PRO A 68 -17.84 31.35 -6.13
N ASP A 69 -18.36 32.01 -5.08
CA ASP A 69 -18.72 33.43 -5.10
C ASP A 69 -17.48 34.30 -5.05
N VAL A 70 -16.46 33.88 -4.30
CA VAL A 70 -15.18 34.61 -4.14
C VAL A 70 -14.03 33.64 -4.31
N TRP A 71 -13.13 33.95 -5.20
CA TRP A 71 -11.90 33.20 -5.42
C TRP A 71 -10.76 33.84 -4.65
N GLY A 72 -9.93 33.00 -4.00
CA GLY A 72 -8.78 33.46 -3.21
C GLY A 72 -7.96 32.33 -2.59
N PHE A 73 -7.11 32.69 -1.65
CA PHE A 73 -6.19 31.79 -0.98
C PHE A 73 -6.29 31.88 0.56
N ASP A 74 -7.40 32.38 1.09
CA ASP A 74 -7.59 32.48 2.53
C ASP A 74 -7.64 31.10 3.20
N GLY A 75 -8.13 30.07 2.49
CA GLY A 75 -8.05 28.69 2.90
C GLY A 75 -6.60 28.22 3.15
N VAL A 76 -5.68 28.58 2.24
CA VAL A 76 -4.24 28.25 2.39
C VAL A 76 -3.63 28.99 3.57
N ARG A 77 -3.89 30.31 3.70
CA ARG A 77 -3.39 31.13 4.81
C ARG A 77 -3.89 30.59 6.17
N SER A 78 -5.17 30.25 6.22
CA SER A 78 -5.79 29.69 7.42
C SER A 78 -5.25 28.31 7.77
N ALA A 79 -5.03 27.43 6.79
CA ALA A 79 -4.40 26.13 7.00
C ALA A 79 -2.96 26.27 7.54
N LEU A 80 -2.19 27.20 6.99
CA LEU A 80 -0.83 27.51 7.47
C LEU A 80 -0.87 28.03 8.92
N ALA A 81 -1.79 28.95 9.22
CA ALA A 81 -1.98 29.49 10.59
C ALA A 81 -2.40 28.40 11.59
N GLN A 82 -3.16 27.39 11.16
CA GLN A 82 -3.55 26.24 11.97
C GLN A 82 -2.44 25.19 12.12
N GLY A 83 -1.26 25.42 11.56
CA GLY A 83 -0.11 24.53 11.72
C GLY A 83 0.00 23.41 10.68
N ALA A 84 -0.45 23.64 9.45
CA ALA A 84 -0.35 22.64 8.37
C ALA A 84 1.09 22.17 8.12
N VAL A 85 2.09 23.06 8.16
CA VAL A 85 3.51 22.72 7.94
C VAL A 85 4.06 21.77 8.99
N PRO A 86 3.97 22.06 10.30
CA PRO A 86 4.42 21.11 11.31
C PRO A 86 3.61 19.80 11.31
N ALA A 87 2.32 19.83 11.02
CA ALA A 87 1.51 18.62 10.88
C ALA A 87 1.98 17.77 9.70
N PHE A 88 2.29 18.38 8.55
CA PHE A 88 2.87 17.70 7.39
C PHE A 88 4.20 17.04 7.73
N ALA A 89 5.12 17.77 8.35
CA ALA A 89 6.42 17.23 8.73
C ALA A 89 6.30 16.04 9.69
N ARG A 90 5.38 16.10 10.65
CA ARG A 90 5.12 14.99 11.58
C ARG A 90 4.49 13.79 10.90
N SER A 91 3.51 13.99 10.01
CA SER A 91 2.94 12.90 9.20
C SER A 91 4.01 12.23 8.32
N LEU A 92 4.85 13.04 7.67
CA LEU A 92 5.94 12.53 6.83
C LEU A 92 6.92 11.71 7.69
N GLY A 93 7.33 12.25 8.83
CA GLY A 93 8.22 11.57 9.78
C GLY A 93 7.60 10.27 10.29
N LEU A 94 6.31 10.26 10.64
CA LEU A 94 5.59 9.07 11.09
C LEU A 94 5.52 8.00 9.98
N GLY A 95 5.12 8.38 8.77
CA GLY A 95 5.07 7.45 7.62
C GLY A 95 6.43 6.84 7.30
N LEU A 96 7.49 7.67 7.31
CA LEU A 96 8.87 7.20 7.10
C LEU A 96 9.35 6.30 8.23
N ALA A 97 9.06 6.62 9.49
CA ALA A 97 9.43 5.79 10.64
C ALA A 97 8.75 4.41 10.59
N VAL A 98 7.43 4.38 10.32
CA VAL A 98 6.69 3.12 10.14
C VAL A 98 7.27 2.31 8.98
N SER A 99 7.56 2.96 7.86
CA SER A 99 8.16 2.31 6.69
C SER A 99 9.56 1.74 7.02
N ALA A 100 10.38 2.50 7.73
CA ALA A 100 11.74 2.08 8.12
C ALA A 100 11.75 0.88 9.08
N VAL A 101 10.71 0.72 9.90
CA VAL A 101 10.56 -0.42 10.82
C VAL A 101 9.88 -1.60 10.13
N ALA A 102 8.72 -1.38 9.50
CA ALA A 102 7.89 -2.46 8.98
C ALA A 102 8.47 -3.11 7.72
N THR A 103 9.16 -2.35 6.85
CA THR A 103 9.70 -2.91 5.59
C THR A 103 10.78 -3.95 5.84
N PRO A 104 11.85 -3.70 6.62
CA PRO A 104 12.86 -4.71 6.89
C PRO A 104 12.30 -5.89 7.68
N LEU A 105 11.44 -5.67 8.67
CA LEU A 105 10.80 -6.75 9.43
C LEU A 105 9.92 -7.62 8.54
N GLY A 106 9.10 -7.02 7.67
CA GLY A 106 8.28 -7.73 6.70
C GLY A 106 9.11 -8.50 5.67
N ALA A 107 10.21 -7.91 5.19
CA ALA A 107 11.14 -8.60 4.29
C ALA A 107 11.82 -9.81 4.96
N LEU A 108 12.24 -9.69 6.21
CA LEU A 108 12.82 -10.80 6.98
C LEU A 108 11.78 -11.91 7.25
N ALA A 109 10.56 -11.55 7.64
CA ALA A 109 9.47 -12.50 7.83
C ALA A 109 9.12 -13.22 6.52
N ALA A 110 9.01 -12.48 5.42
CA ALA A 110 8.75 -13.04 4.10
C ALA A 110 9.85 -13.99 3.63
N ARG A 111 11.12 -13.60 3.84
CA ARG A 111 12.28 -14.45 3.52
C ARG A 111 12.28 -15.74 4.32
N ALA A 112 12.00 -15.67 5.62
CA ALA A 112 11.90 -16.85 6.47
C ALA A 112 10.80 -17.79 5.98
N LEU A 113 9.62 -17.27 5.68
CA LEU A 113 8.48 -18.06 5.19
C LEU A 113 8.68 -18.62 3.77
N ALA A 114 9.47 -17.95 2.92
CA ALA A 114 9.73 -18.41 1.55
C ALA A 114 10.86 -19.44 1.48
N TYR A 115 11.92 -19.29 2.29
CA TYR A 115 13.16 -20.03 2.11
C TYR A 115 13.48 -21.01 3.23
N HIS A 116 12.81 -20.91 4.38
CA HIS A 116 13.09 -21.78 5.51
C HIS A 116 11.87 -22.62 5.89
N ARG A 117 12.11 -23.79 6.46
CA ARG A 117 11.05 -24.59 7.10
C ARG A 117 10.70 -23.95 8.44
N VAL A 118 9.76 -23.02 8.40
CA VAL A 118 9.26 -22.38 9.63
C VAL A 118 8.39 -23.40 10.38
N PRO A 119 8.63 -23.66 11.67
CA PRO A 119 7.73 -24.49 12.46
C PRO A 119 6.37 -23.80 12.57
N PHE A 120 5.29 -24.57 12.43
CA PHE A 120 3.91 -24.08 12.51
C PHE A 120 3.61 -22.88 11.57
N PRO A 121 3.81 -23.01 10.24
CA PRO A 121 3.70 -21.88 9.30
C PRO A 121 2.29 -21.25 9.31
N ALA A 122 1.25 -22.03 9.61
CA ALA A 122 -0.11 -21.52 9.75
C ALA A 122 -0.24 -20.57 10.94
N ALA A 123 0.35 -20.92 12.10
CA ALA A 123 0.32 -20.06 13.28
C ALA A 123 1.12 -18.77 13.07
N VAL A 124 2.30 -18.87 12.44
CA VAL A 124 3.10 -17.67 12.10
C VAL A 124 2.35 -16.73 11.16
N ASN A 125 1.70 -17.28 10.12
CA ASN A 125 0.85 -16.48 9.25
C ASN A 125 -0.34 -15.88 10.01
N ALA A 126 -1.01 -16.65 10.89
CA ALA A 126 -2.13 -16.14 11.69
C ALA A 126 -1.69 -14.95 12.56
N VAL A 127 -0.55 -15.04 13.22
CA VAL A 127 0.00 -13.95 14.05
C VAL A 127 0.37 -12.73 13.20
N LEU A 128 1.03 -12.94 12.06
CA LEU A 128 1.41 -11.84 11.16
C LEU A 128 0.20 -11.10 10.60
N PHE A 129 -0.89 -11.81 10.31
CA PHE A 129 -2.11 -11.22 9.75
C PHE A 129 -3.17 -10.87 10.82
N ALA A 130 -2.95 -11.23 12.09
CA ALA A 130 -3.87 -10.92 13.19
C ALA A 130 -4.25 -9.43 13.30
N PRO A 131 -3.34 -8.45 13.09
CA PRO A 131 -3.70 -7.04 13.14
C PRO A 131 -4.82 -6.65 12.16
N LEU A 132 -4.90 -7.30 10.99
CA LEU A 132 -5.96 -7.03 10.00
C LEU A 132 -7.32 -7.61 10.39
N ALA A 133 -7.34 -8.65 11.22
CA ALA A 133 -8.57 -9.28 11.69
C ALA A 133 -9.17 -8.57 12.92
N LEU A 134 -8.37 -7.80 13.64
CA LEU A 134 -8.81 -7.07 14.84
C LEU A 134 -9.39 -5.70 14.46
N PRO A 135 -10.53 -5.30 15.04
CA PRO A 135 -11.01 -3.93 14.90
C PRO A 135 -9.96 -2.95 15.43
N ALA A 136 -9.49 -2.03 14.56
CA ALA A 136 -8.40 -1.11 14.89
C ALA A 136 -8.65 -0.32 16.18
N PHE A 137 -9.90 0.08 16.42
CA PHE A 137 -10.31 0.80 17.62
C PHE A 137 -10.11 -0.03 18.91
N ALA A 138 -10.56 -1.30 18.92
CA ALA A 138 -10.41 -2.18 20.08
C ALA A 138 -8.93 -2.50 20.36
N ALA A 139 -8.17 -2.78 19.31
CA ALA A 139 -6.74 -3.02 19.44
C ALA A 139 -5.99 -1.78 19.94
N ALA A 140 -6.33 -0.58 19.44
CA ALA A 140 -5.72 0.67 19.88
C ALA A 140 -5.95 0.92 21.38
N PHE A 141 -7.17 0.73 21.87
CA PHE A 141 -7.46 0.89 23.29
C PHE A 141 -6.71 -0.12 24.17
N GLY A 142 -6.77 -1.40 23.81
CA GLY A 142 -6.10 -2.45 24.57
C GLY A 142 -4.59 -2.24 24.64
N LEU A 143 -3.97 -1.95 23.50
CA LEU A 143 -2.53 -1.70 23.40
C LEU A 143 -2.13 -0.38 24.07
N ASN A 144 -2.96 0.65 24.00
CA ASN A 144 -2.68 1.92 24.66
C ASN A 144 -2.54 1.76 26.19
N VAL A 145 -3.45 1.00 26.82
CA VAL A 145 -3.35 0.69 28.27
C VAL A 145 -2.03 -0.01 28.59
N LEU A 146 -1.62 -0.98 27.76
CA LEU A 146 -0.34 -1.68 27.93
C LEU A 146 0.85 -0.73 27.77
N LEU A 147 0.87 0.09 26.74
CA LEU A 147 1.94 1.06 26.46
C LEU A 147 2.07 2.09 27.58
N LEU A 148 0.95 2.58 28.12
CA LEU A 148 0.94 3.49 29.26
C LEU A 148 1.53 2.83 30.53
N ARG A 149 1.19 1.57 30.81
CA ARG A 149 1.77 0.81 31.93
C ARG A 149 3.27 0.59 31.77
N LEU A 150 3.73 0.40 30.54
CA LEU A 150 5.14 0.24 30.21
C LEU A 150 5.89 1.57 30.07
N GLN A 151 5.22 2.70 30.31
CA GLN A 151 5.79 4.05 30.20
C GLN A 151 6.41 4.33 28.82
N VAL A 152 5.85 3.75 27.75
CA VAL A 152 6.32 3.97 26.39
C VAL A 152 5.89 5.37 25.93
N ALA A 153 6.82 6.13 25.36
CA ALA A 153 6.52 7.46 24.82
C ALA A 153 5.43 7.38 23.74
N PRO A 154 4.44 8.32 23.70
CA PRO A 154 3.30 8.25 22.79
C PRO A 154 3.69 8.06 21.32
N LEU A 155 4.68 8.80 20.83
CA LEU A 155 5.17 8.68 19.45
C LEU A 155 5.73 7.28 19.16
N ALA A 156 6.51 6.71 20.07
CA ALA A 156 7.06 5.37 19.94
C ALA A 156 5.94 4.31 19.94
N GLY A 157 4.93 4.48 20.80
CA GLY A 157 3.74 3.64 20.85
C GLY A 157 2.98 3.63 19.52
N VAL A 158 2.75 4.81 18.96
CA VAL A 158 2.09 4.95 17.64
C VAL A 158 2.90 4.27 16.56
N ILE A 159 4.22 4.50 16.47
CA ILE A 159 5.11 3.85 15.49
C ILE A 159 5.07 2.32 15.62
N LEU A 160 5.13 1.78 16.84
CA LEU A 160 5.10 0.33 17.08
C LEU A 160 3.79 -0.30 16.61
N ILE A 161 2.65 0.29 16.98
CA ILE A 161 1.34 -0.23 16.60
C ILE A 161 1.16 -0.14 15.08
N LEU A 162 1.44 1.01 14.47
CA LEU A 162 1.30 1.17 13.02
C LEU A 162 2.27 0.27 12.25
N SER A 163 3.47 0.05 12.77
CA SER A 163 4.40 -0.94 12.18
C SER A 163 3.83 -2.35 12.22
N ALA A 164 3.17 -2.74 13.32
CA ALA A 164 2.48 -4.04 13.40
C ALA A 164 1.34 -4.15 12.38
N TYR A 165 0.56 -3.08 12.16
CA TYR A 165 -0.46 -3.02 11.12
C TYR A 165 0.11 -3.02 9.69
N ALA A 166 1.32 -2.50 9.48
CA ALA A 166 2.00 -2.49 8.20
C ALA A 166 2.67 -3.84 7.86
N LEU A 167 3.02 -4.67 8.87
CA LEU A 167 3.70 -5.96 8.67
C LEU A 167 2.99 -6.91 7.70
N PRO A 168 1.67 -7.12 7.74
CA PRO A 168 0.98 -7.98 6.77
C PRO A 168 1.23 -7.56 5.32
N TYR A 169 1.13 -6.27 5.02
CA TYR A 169 1.30 -5.72 3.67
C TYR A 169 2.73 -5.89 3.18
N THR A 170 3.71 -5.56 4.04
CA THR A 170 5.13 -5.68 3.72
C THR A 170 5.53 -7.14 3.55
N THR A 171 5.09 -8.02 4.45
CA THR A 171 5.37 -9.46 4.39
C THR A 171 4.77 -10.08 3.13
N TYR A 172 3.52 -9.77 2.80
CA TYR A 172 2.86 -10.30 1.61
C TYR A 172 3.59 -9.86 0.33
N THR A 173 3.86 -8.56 0.19
CA THR A 173 4.54 -7.99 -0.98
C THR A 173 5.92 -8.62 -1.17
N MET A 174 6.69 -8.75 -0.10
CA MET A 174 8.01 -9.34 -0.15
C MET A 174 7.97 -10.86 -0.36
N ARG A 175 6.97 -11.56 0.16
CA ARG A 175 6.80 -13.01 -0.05
C ARG A 175 6.56 -13.34 -1.53
N VAL A 176 5.73 -12.54 -2.21
CA VAL A 176 5.52 -12.69 -3.67
C VAL A 176 6.84 -12.46 -4.43
N ALA A 177 7.60 -11.45 -4.04
CA ALA A 177 8.88 -11.14 -4.66
C ALA A 177 9.94 -12.24 -4.43
N TYR A 178 10.05 -12.78 -3.21
CA TYR A 178 10.95 -13.89 -2.92
C TYR A 178 10.53 -15.19 -3.62
N GLY A 179 9.22 -15.40 -3.81
CA GLY A 179 8.70 -16.57 -4.54
C GLY A 179 9.01 -16.54 -6.05
N ALA A 180 9.15 -15.33 -6.62
CA ALA A 180 9.51 -15.12 -8.02
C ALA A 180 11.03 -14.95 -8.24
N HIS A 181 11.82 -14.84 -7.15
CA HIS A 181 13.25 -14.60 -7.21
C HIS A 181 14.03 -15.90 -7.45
N ASP A 182 14.89 -15.90 -8.48
CA ASP A 182 15.82 -17.00 -8.73
C ASP A 182 16.98 -16.97 -7.72
N ARG A 183 17.09 -18.02 -6.94
CA ARG A 183 18.17 -18.17 -5.95
C ARG A 183 19.53 -18.51 -6.58
N GLY A 184 19.56 -18.90 -7.85
CA GLY A 184 20.78 -19.20 -8.58
C GLY A 184 21.80 -18.08 -8.51
N PHE A 185 21.34 -16.81 -8.61
CA PHE A 185 22.21 -15.64 -8.48
C PHE A 185 22.93 -15.55 -7.12
N GLU A 186 22.27 -15.95 -6.05
CA GLU A 186 22.87 -15.97 -4.71
C GLU A 186 23.89 -17.10 -4.57
N ASP A 187 23.57 -18.28 -5.10
CA ASP A 187 24.44 -19.45 -5.03
C ASP A 187 25.68 -19.25 -5.93
N GLU A 188 25.51 -18.63 -7.09
CA GLU A 188 26.60 -18.22 -7.98
C GLU A 188 27.55 -17.22 -7.31
N ALA A 189 27.00 -16.18 -6.68
CA ALA A 189 27.80 -15.23 -5.93
C ALA A 189 28.59 -15.89 -4.77
N ARG A 190 27.99 -16.89 -4.09
CA ARG A 190 28.68 -17.65 -3.03
C ARG A 190 29.80 -18.54 -3.57
N THR A 191 29.61 -19.17 -4.73
CA THR A 191 30.68 -19.97 -5.36
C THR A 191 31.86 -19.09 -5.77
N LEU A 192 31.62 -17.81 -6.08
CA LEU A 192 32.67 -16.80 -6.32
C LEU A 192 33.27 -16.21 -5.03
N GLY A 193 32.93 -16.75 -3.85
CA GLY A 193 33.51 -16.35 -2.57
C GLY A 193 32.84 -15.16 -1.90
N ALA A 194 31.64 -14.72 -2.36
CA ALA A 194 30.92 -13.63 -1.72
C ALA A 194 30.44 -14.03 -0.30
N THR A 195 30.67 -13.14 0.66
CA THR A 195 30.15 -13.28 2.03
C THR A 195 28.62 -13.12 2.05
N ARG A 196 27.97 -13.62 3.12
CA ARG A 196 26.50 -13.48 3.30
C ARG A 196 26.05 -12.02 3.23
N TRP A 197 26.85 -11.10 3.75
CA TRP A 197 26.55 -9.65 3.70
C TRP A 197 26.67 -9.09 2.28
N GLN A 198 27.68 -9.52 1.53
CA GLN A 198 27.84 -9.13 0.12
C GLN A 198 26.70 -9.68 -0.74
N VAL A 199 26.29 -10.93 -0.54
CA VAL A 199 25.11 -11.50 -1.22
C VAL A 199 23.85 -10.68 -0.90
N LEU A 200 23.61 -10.35 0.38
CA LEU A 200 22.47 -9.54 0.77
C LEU A 200 22.49 -8.15 0.10
N THR A 201 23.61 -7.42 0.22
CA THR A 201 23.66 -6.01 -0.19
C THR A 201 23.91 -5.80 -1.68
N ARG A 202 24.64 -6.71 -2.34
CA ARG A 202 25.04 -6.57 -3.75
C ARG A 202 24.20 -7.42 -4.71
N VAL A 203 23.48 -8.42 -4.21
CA VAL A 203 22.65 -9.31 -5.05
C VAL A 203 21.18 -9.17 -4.66
N GLN A 204 20.80 -9.55 -3.43
CA GLN A 204 19.37 -9.59 -3.03
C GLN A 204 18.73 -8.20 -3.03
N VAL A 205 19.31 -7.24 -2.33
CA VAL A 205 18.70 -5.90 -2.19
C VAL A 205 18.53 -5.22 -3.56
N PRO A 206 19.51 -5.19 -4.48
CA PRO A 206 19.31 -4.61 -5.80
C PRO A 206 18.24 -5.34 -6.64
N LEU A 207 18.24 -6.67 -6.65
CA LEU A 207 17.27 -7.46 -7.41
C LEU A 207 15.85 -7.34 -6.86
N LEU A 208 15.71 -7.21 -5.54
CA LEU A 208 14.43 -7.03 -4.86
C LEU A 208 14.06 -5.55 -4.64
N ALA A 209 14.89 -4.59 -5.08
CA ALA A 209 14.65 -3.17 -4.88
C ALA A 209 13.26 -2.69 -5.33
N PRO A 210 12.69 -3.12 -6.48
CA PRO A 210 11.34 -2.73 -6.86
C PRO A 210 10.26 -3.25 -5.89
N ALA A 211 10.45 -4.43 -5.32
CA ALA A 211 9.53 -5.01 -4.35
C ALA A 211 9.69 -4.34 -2.97
N LEU A 212 10.93 -4.06 -2.56
CA LEU A 212 11.22 -3.29 -1.35
C LEU A 212 10.61 -1.89 -1.42
N ALA A 213 10.73 -1.21 -2.55
CA ALA A 213 10.13 0.11 -2.74
C ALA A 213 8.60 0.08 -2.65
N ARG A 214 7.94 -0.92 -3.24
CA ARG A 214 6.48 -1.12 -3.10
C ARG A 214 6.09 -1.44 -1.66
N SER A 215 6.84 -2.30 -1.00
CA SER A 215 6.65 -2.67 0.40
C SER A 215 6.79 -1.44 1.32
N ALA A 216 7.84 -0.65 1.11
CA ALA A 216 8.10 0.58 1.84
C ALA A 216 6.98 1.62 1.62
N PHE A 217 6.50 1.75 0.39
CA PHE A 217 5.37 2.62 0.06
C PHE A 217 4.09 2.21 0.80
N LEU A 218 3.76 0.91 0.82
CA LEU A 218 2.58 0.44 1.55
C LEU A 218 2.69 0.69 3.05
N ALA A 219 3.87 0.46 3.63
CA ALA A 219 4.12 0.75 5.04
C ALA A 219 4.07 2.27 5.33
N PHE A 220 4.60 3.09 4.41
CA PHE A 220 4.49 4.54 4.48
C PHE A 220 3.03 4.99 4.48
N LEU A 221 2.18 4.42 3.60
CA LEU A 221 0.75 4.75 3.55
C LEU A 221 0.05 4.46 4.88
N VAL A 222 0.37 3.34 5.53
CA VAL A 222 -0.21 3.02 6.84
C VAL A 222 0.13 4.10 7.87
N GLY A 223 1.38 4.55 7.93
CA GLY A 223 1.79 5.60 8.87
C GLY A 223 1.30 7.00 8.48
N TRP A 224 1.32 7.32 7.17
CA TRP A 224 0.91 8.62 6.64
C TRP A 224 -0.58 8.91 6.82
N SER A 225 -1.44 7.92 6.53
CA SER A 225 -2.90 8.09 6.49
C SER A 225 -3.59 7.77 7.82
N ASP A 226 -2.83 7.38 8.85
CA ASP A 226 -3.45 7.03 10.12
C ASP A 226 -4.02 8.25 10.85
N TYR A 227 -5.26 8.09 11.27
CA TYR A 227 -5.97 9.02 12.12
C TYR A 227 -6.22 8.43 13.51
N LEU A 228 -6.70 7.18 13.54
CA LEU A 228 -7.29 6.57 14.72
C LEU A 228 -6.25 6.23 15.80
N ILE A 229 -5.17 5.55 15.41
CA ILE A 229 -4.10 5.17 16.35
C ILE A 229 -3.39 6.43 16.86
N THR A 230 -3.14 7.39 15.95
CA THR A 230 -2.52 8.66 16.31
C THR A 230 -3.39 9.47 17.28
N LEU A 231 -4.72 9.45 17.09
CA LEU A 231 -5.66 10.12 18.02
C LEU A 231 -5.65 9.46 19.40
N LEU A 232 -5.81 8.13 19.44
CA LEU A 232 -6.04 7.41 20.70
C LEU A 232 -4.76 7.18 21.50
N VAL A 233 -3.69 6.76 20.82
CA VAL A 233 -2.41 6.42 21.47
C VAL A 233 -1.49 7.63 21.54
N GLY A 234 -1.53 8.49 20.52
CA GLY A 234 -0.80 9.76 20.52
C GLY A 234 -1.32 10.75 21.56
N GLY A 235 -2.61 10.64 21.96
CA GLY A 235 -3.17 11.39 23.08
C GLY A 235 -3.05 12.91 22.95
N GLY A 236 -2.97 13.46 21.73
CA GLY A 236 -2.78 14.89 21.49
C GLY A 236 -1.33 15.39 21.65
N ALA A 237 -0.37 14.50 21.94
CA ALA A 237 1.05 14.89 22.08
C ALA A 237 1.64 15.47 20.78
N PHE A 238 1.08 15.12 19.65
CA PHE A 238 1.46 15.65 18.34
C PHE A 238 0.28 15.60 17.35
N THR A 239 0.24 16.57 16.45
CA THR A 239 -0.80 16.69 15.42
C THR A 239 -0.24 16.26 14.07
N THR A 240 -0.96 15.38 13.36
CA THR A 240 -0.68 14.93 12.00
C THR A 240 -1.67 15.56 11.02
N VAL A 241 -1.41 15.44 9.71
CA VAL A 241 -2.32 15.97 8.67
C VAL A 241 -3.73 15.35 8.78
N PRO A 242 -3.92 14.02 8.94
CA PRO A 242 -5.25 13.46 9.12
C PRO A 242 -5.99 14.00 10.36
N LEU A 243 -5.28 14.21 11.47
CA LEU A 243 -5.86 14.82 12.67
C LEU A 243 -6.29 16.28 12.42
N LEU A 244 -5.46 17.03 11.70
CA LEU A 244 -5.76 18.42 11.38
C LEU A 244 -6.95 18.54 10.42
N VAL A 245 -7.03 17.64 9.39
CA VAL A 245 -8.19 17.54 8.51
C VAL A 245 -9.46 17.26 9.30
N ALA A 246 -9.43 16.27 10.19
CA ALA A 246 -10.59 15.91 10.99
C ALA A 246 -11.03 17.04 11.94
N SER A 247 -10.07 17.74 12.54
CA SER A 247 -10.35 18.90 13.38
C SER A 247 -10.99 20.05 12.59
N ALA A 248 -10.45 20.37 11.40
CA ALA A 248 -11.00 21.41 10.53
C ALA A 248 -12.41 21.04 10.03
N ALA A 249 -12.62 19.77 9.66
CA ALA A 249 -13.91 19.26 9.18
C ALA A 249 -15.00 19.21 10.26
N SER A 250 -14.62 19.20 11.54
CA SER A 250 -15.56 19.26 12.67
C SER A 250 -16.13 20.65 12.91
N GLY A 251 -15.52 21.69 12.34
CA GLY A 251 -15.98 23.08 12.42
C GLY A 251 -16.88 23.46 11.25
N THR A 252 -17.68 24.49 11.42
CA THR A 252 -18.50 25.05 10.34
C THR A 252 -17.74 26.17 9.60
N GLY A 253 -17.91 26.25 8.26
CA GLY A 253 -17.30 27.30 7.44
C GLY A 253 -15.79 27.13 7.18
N ASN A 254 -15.26 25.92 7.38
CA ASN A 254 -13.85 25.60 7.16
C ASN A 254 -13.61 24.85 5.84
N ASP A 255 -14.55 24.87 4.90
CA ASP A 255 -14.52 24.02 3.70
C ASP A 255 -13.25 24.25 2.87
N SER A 256 -12.80 25.50 2.70
CA SER A 256 -11.55 25.82 2.00
C SER A 256 -10.32 25.31 2.75
N VAL A 257 -10.30 25.37 4.07
CA VAL A 257 -9.21 24.84 4.91
C VAL A 257 -9.17 23.32 4.80
N VAL A 258 -10.33 22.66 4.89
CA VAL A 258 -10.46 21.20 4.73
C VAL A 258 -9.97 20.76 3.36
N ALA A 259 -10.33 21.50 2.30
CA ALA A 259 -9.88 21.22 0.94
C ALA A 259 -8.34 21.30 0.82
N VAL A 260 -7.73 22.35 1.33
CA VAL A 260 -6.26 22.54 1.31
C VAL A 260 -5.56 21.43 2.08
N LEU A 261 -6.03 21.12 3.28
CA LEU A 261 -5.44 20.06 4.11
C LEU A 261 -5.63 18.67 3.47
N SER A 262 -6.79 18.41 2.88
CA SER A 262 -7.06 17.15 2.16
C SER A 262 -6.18 17.00 0.92
N ALA A 263 -6.00 18.05 0.14
CA ALA A 263 -5.05 18.05 -0.97
C ALA A 263 -3.62 17.79 -0.49
N THR A 264 -3.22 18.42 0.61
CA THR A 264 -1.92 18.18 1.26
C THR A 264 -1.77 16.72 1.70
N ALA A 265 -2.84 16.07 2.16
CA ALA A 265 -2.84 14.66 2.54
C ALA A 265 -2.70 13.71 1.32
N VAL A 266 -3.27 14.07 0.18
CA VAL A 266 -3.30 13.23 -1.04
C VAL A 266 -2.01 13.35 -1.86
N LEU A 267 -1.39 14.52 -1.90
CA LEU A 267 -0.25 14.81 -2.79
C LEU A 267 0.97 13.89 -2.57
N PRO A 268 1.52 13.66 -1.34
CA PRO A 268 2.71 12.84 -1.17
C PRO A 268 2.52 11.38 -1.59
N PRO A 269 1.43 10.67 -1.21
CA PRO A 269 1.17 9.33 -1.71
C PRO A 269 1.06 9.28 -3.24
N LEU A 270 0.41 10.27 -3.85
CA LEU A 270 0.26 10.33 -5.30
C LEU A 270 1.62 10.51 -6.00
N ILE A 271 2.45 11.42 -5.52
CA ILE A 271 3.80 11.64 -6.05
C ILE A 271 4.65 10.37 -5.91
N MET A 272 4.61 9.72 -4.76
CA MET A 272 5.34 8.46 -4.53
C MET A 272 4.84 7.34 -5.46
N LEU A 273 3.52 7.23 -5.66
CA LEU A 273 2.93 6.23 -6.54
C LEU A 273 3.35 6.45 -8.00
N LEU A 274 3.31 7.70 -8.47
CA LEU A 274 3.77 8.06 -9.81
C LEU A 274 5.26 7.78 -9.99
N GLY A 275 6.07 8.10 -8.99
CA GLY A 275 7.51 7.78 -8.96
C GLY A 275 7.77 6.27 -9.08
N LEU A 276 7.09 5.46 -8.26
CA LEU A 276 7.19 4.00 -8.32
C LEU A 276 6.77 3.44 -9.69
N GLY A 277 5.70 3.99 -10.29
CA GLY A 277 5.25 3.61 -11.62
C GLY A 277 6.26 3.93 -12.73
N PHE A 278 6.98 5.04 -12.59
CA PHE A 278 8.03 5.44 -13.52
C PHE A 278 9.26 4.51 -13.43
N PHE A 279 9.71 4.19 -12.22
CA PHE A 279 10.83 3.27 -11.99
C PHE A 279 10.52 1.83 -12.41
N ALA A 280 9.27 1.38 -12.28
CA ALA A 280 8.86 0.04 -12.70
C ALA A 280 8.82 -0.14 -14.23
N ARG A 281 8.80 0.93 -15.01
CA ARG A 281 8.76 0.90 -16.49
C ARG A 281 10.13 0.86 -17.15
N LYS A 282 11.21 1.11 -16.42
CA LYS A 282 12.57 1.08 -16.97
C LYS A 282 13.02 -0.37 -17.13
N PRO A 283 13.20 -0.91 -18.35
CA PRO A 283 13.71 -2.27 -18.53
C PRO A 283 15.13 -2.34 -17.96
N PRO A 284 15.55 -3.48 -17.37
CA PRO A 284 16.92 -3.69 -16.91
C PRO A 284 17.83 -3.92 -18.12
N GLY A 285 18.24 -2.86 -18.81
CA GLY A 285 18.99 -3.00 -20.06
C GLY A 285 19.84 -1.82 -20.49
N ASP A 286 19.61 -0.62 -19.93
CA ASP A 286 20.36 0.59 -20.34
C ASP A 286 21.41 1.02 -19.30
N LEU A 287 22.28 0.10 -18.94
CA LEU A 287 23.57 0.41 -18.29
C LEU A 287 24.68 -0.17 -19.20
N SER A 288 24.80 0.39 -20.39
CA SER A 288 26.01 0.24 -21.23
C SER A 288 26.87 1.47 -21.07
#